data_43f546cfaf508c0cbc20005c402e4a3a
#
_entry.id   43f546cfaf508c0cbc20005c402e4a3a
#
_cell.length_a   1.000
_cell.length_b   1.000
_cell.length_c   1.000
_cell.angle_alpha   90.00
_cell.angle_beta   90.00
_cell.angle_gamma   90.00
#
_symmetry.space_group_name_H-M   'P 1'
#
loop_
_entity.id
_entity.type
_entity.pdbx_description
1 polymer ?
#
loop_
_entity_poly.entity_id
_entity_poly.type
_entity_poly.pdbx_seq_one_letter_code
_entity_poly.pdbx_strand_id
1 'polypeptide(L)'
;MKKYKILLFVIVMSCISNVYMWGTTKPLSKNRIDLFSLSEVRITDKYFKHIQDLDHQYLLTLEPDRLLSWFRREAGLTPKAQPYPFWESEDVWGGGPLAGHILGFYMSSMSMMYQTTNDKMILDRLNYIVNELLLCQKAHGDGYLLATVNGKQVFEDMIDGDFTTSNPLINQTWEPVYIMNKIMLGLYGVYKRCHIQDAKRILMGMADWFGYEVLDKLNHEN
;
A
#
# COMPACT_ATOMS: atom_id res chain seq x y z
N MET A 1 -2.05 22.06 -58.08
CA MET A 1 -1.00 21.16 -57.54
C MET A 1 0.00 21.85 -56.60
N LYS A 2 0.44 23.10 -56.83
CA LYS A 2 1.40 23.78 -55.92
C LYS A 2 0.88 24.09 -54.51
N LYS A 3 -0.40 24.48 -54.37
CA LYS A 3 -0.98 24.84 -53.06
C LYS A 3 -1.07 23.70 -52.06
N TYR A 4 -1.32 22.48 -52.51
CA TYR A 4 -1.40 21.29 -51.61
C TYR A 4 -0.05 20.82 -51.16
N LYS A 5 1.04 21.03 -51.95
CA LYS A 5 2.38 20.73 -51.52
C LYS A 5 2.88 21.62 -50.38
N ILE A 6 2.51 22.90 -50.41
CA ILE A 6 2.87 23.84 -49.32
C ILE A 6 2.07 23.52 -48.04
N LEU A 7 0.76 23.19 -48.17
CA LEU A 7 -0.03 22.79 -47.02
C LEU A 7 0.46 21.51 -46.34
N LEU A 8 0.84 20.50 -47.14
CA LEU A 8 1.41 19.24 -46.64
C LEU A 8 2.77 19.46 -45.92
N PHE A 9 3.61 20.37 -46.47
CA PHE A 9 4.89 20.72 -45.86
C PHE A 9 4.72 21.44 -44.51
N VAL A 10 3.72 22.34 -44.37
CA VAL A 10 3.43 23.03 -43.12
C VAL A 10 2.88 22.07 -42.08
N ILE A 11 2.02 21.12 -42.45
CA ILE A 11 1.49 20.10 -41.53
C ILE A 11 2.61 19.16 -41.05
N VAL A 12 3.49 18.72 -41.94
CA VAL A 12 4.65 17.85 -41.56
C VAL A 12 5.63 18.59 -40.65
N MET A 13 5.91 19.89 -40.92
CA MET A 13 6.77 20.71 -40.05
C MET A 13 6.12 20.99 -38.70
N SER A 14 4.80 21.15 -38.60
CA SER A 14 4.11 21.31 -37.31
C SER A 14 4.07 20.00 -36.50
N CYS A 15 4.00 18.84 -37.16
CA CYS A 15 4.13 17.54 -36.47
C CYS A 15 5.55 17.27 -35.97
N ILE A 16 6.57 17.69 -36.73
CA ILE A 16 7.97 17.53 -36.30
C ILE A 16 8.30 18.44 -35.11
N SER A 17 7.77 19.69 -35.07
CA SER A 17 7.98 20.59 -33.93
C SER A 17 7.31 20.09 -32.65
N ASN A 18 6.20 19.34 -32.73
CA ASN A 18 5.58 18.73 -31.56
C ASN A 18 6.33 17.50 -31.04
N VAL A 19 7.07 16.79 -31.91
CA VAL A 19 7.89 15.64 -31.49
C VAL A 19 9.15 16.10 -30.73
N TYR A 20 9.68 17.30 -31.02
CA TYR A 20 10.85 17.84 -30.30
C TYR A 20 10.52 18.50 -28.95
N MET A 21 9.24 18.71 -28.61
CA MET A 21 8.84 19.26 -27.30
C MET A 21 8.61 18.17 -26.22
N TRP A 22 8.75 16.88 -26.55
CA TRP A 22 8.73 15.82 -25.56
C TRP A 22 10.15 15.51 -25.10
N GLY A 23 10.53 16.18 -24.02
CA GLY A 23 11.49 15.66 -23.07
C GLY A 23 12.98 15.77 -23.40
N THR A 24 13.48 17.00 -23.46
CA THR A 24 14.76 17.19 -22.79
C THR A 24 14.48 17.44 -21.31
N THR A 25 14.14 16.42 -20.56
CA THR A 25 14.43 16.46 -19.13
C THR A 25 15.92 16.68 -19.03
N LYS A 26 16.34 17.89 -18.64
CA LYS A 26 17.74 18.12 -18.23
C LYS A 26 18.12 16.95 -17.33
N PRO A 27 19.25 16.26 -17.59
CA PRO A 27 19.70 15.24 -16.66
C PRO A 27 19.74 15.89 -15.30
N LEU A 28 19.00 15.32 -14.34
CA LEU A 28 19.05 15.72 -12.94
C LEU A 28 20.53 15.85 -12.58
N SER A 29 20.90 16.95 -11.96
CA SER A 29 22.31 17.30 -11.69
C SER A 29 23.05 16.10 -11.11
N LYS A 30 24.33 15.93 -11.47
CA LYS A 30 25.23 14.89 -10.94
C LYS A 30 25.37 14.91 -9.39
N ASN A 31 24.81 15.90 -8.72
CA ASN A 31 24.86 16.10 -7.28
C ASN A 31 23.58 15.64 -6.58
N ARG A 32 23.08 14.45 -6.91
CA ARG A 32 22.00 13.82 -6.15
C ARG A 32 22.58 13.30 -4.85
N ILE A 33 22.04 13.78 -3.73
CA ILE A 33 22.32 13.21 -2.42
C ILE A 33 21.42 11.98 -2.28
N ASP A 34 22.01 10.80 -2.21
CA ASP A 34 21.32 9.55 -1.95
C ASP A 34 21.54 9.14 -0.49
N LEU A 35 20.51 8.57 0.13
CA LEU A 35 20.61 8.03 1.48
C LEU A 35 21.32 6.68 1.44
N PHE A 36 22.10 6.38 2.47
CA PHE A 36 22.62 5.05 2.69
C PHE A 36 21.48 4.04 2.87
N SER A 37 21.66 2.84 2.35
CA SER A 37 20.78 1.73 2.67
C SER A 37 20.88 1.38 4.17
N LEU A 38 19.77 0.98 4.78
CA LEU A 38 19.81 0.51 6.18
C LEU A 38 20.73 -0.71 6.36
N SER A 39 20.99 -1.48 5.30
CA SER A 39 21.97 -2.57 5.30
C SER A 39 23.42 -2.11 5.38
N GLU A 40 23.70 -0.84 5.06
CA GLU A 40 25.04 -0.26 5.06
C GLU A 40 25.35 0.52 6.36
N VAL A 41 24.33 0.77 7.20
CA VAL A 41 24.46 1.51 8.45
C VAL A 41 24.36 0.56 9.64
N ARG A 42 25.24 0.76 10.62
CA ARG A 42 25.22 -0.02 11.88
C ARG A 42 25.27 0.91 13.08
N ILE A 43 24.40 0.62 14.06
CA ILE A 43 24.43 1.31 15.35
C ILE A 43 25.55 0.70 16.18
N THR A 44 26.52 1.52 16.57
CA THR A 44 27.66 1.09 17.40
C THR A 44 27.54 1.55 18.86
N ASP A 45 26.71 2.55 19.14
CA ASP A 45 26.42 2.98 20.51
C ASP A 45 25.62 1.92 21.26
N LYS A 46 26.04 1.60 22.49
CA LYS A 46 25.44 0.55 23.29
C LYS A 46 23.97 0.81 23.65
N TYR A 47 23.64 2.05 23.95
CA TYR A 47 22.27 2.42 24.35
C TYR A 47 21.30 2.28 23.18
N PHE A 48 21.61 2.88 22.03
CA PHE A 48 20.75 2.77 20.85
C PHE A 48 20.72 1.36 20.29
N LYS A 49 21.81 0.60 20.37
CA LYS A 49 21.81 -0.82 19.99
C LYS A 49 20.88 -1.64 20.89
N HIS A 50 20.87 -1.39 22.18
CA HIS A 50 19.95 -2.04 23.12
C HIS A 50 18.48 -1.73 22.78
N ILE A 51 18.13 -0.48 22.44
CA ILE A 51 16.80 -0.11 22.03
C ILE A 51 16.39 -0.83 20.73
N GLN A 52 17.29 -0.90 19.75
CA GLN A 52 17.04 -1.66 18.52
C GLN A 52 16.77 -3.15 18.81
N ASP A 53 17.50 -3.74 19.75
CA ASP A 53 17.32 -5.15 20.11
C ASP A 53 15.98 -5.38 20.85
N LEU A 54 15.53 -4.43 21.68
CA LEU A 54 14.21 -4.46 22.30
C LEU A 54 13.10 -4.36 21.26
N ASP A 55 13.22 -3.45 20.31
CA ASP A 55 12.25 -3.28 19.21
C ASP A 55 12.18 -4.54 18.34
N HIS A 56 13.34 -5.13 17.99
CA HIS A 56 13.40 -6.40 17.28
C HIS A 56 12.66 -7.53 18.04
N GLN A 57 12.88 -7.66 19.35
CA GLN A 57 12.19 -8.63 20.17
C GLN A 57 10.68 -8.35 20.21
N TYR A 58 10.28 -7.09 20.41
CA TYR A 58 8.88 -6.69 20.43
C TYR A 58 8.16 -7.05 19.13
N LEU A 59 8.75 -6.75 17.98
CA LEU A 59 8.19 -7.11 16.68
C LEU A 59 7.93 -8.62 16.55
N LEU A 60 8.80 -9.44 17.13
CA LEU A 60 8.63 -10.91 17.14
C LEU A 60 7.59 -11.40 18.15
N THR A 61 7.14 -10.59 19.12
CA THR A 61 6.06 -10.98 20.04
C THR A 61 4.68 -10.87 19.43
N LEU A 62 4.52 -10.01 18.41
CA LEU A 62 3.23 -9.81 17.75
C LEU A 62 2.84 -11.05 16.93
N GLU A 63 1.58 -11.43 17.02
CA GLU A 63 1.01 -12.60 16.36
C GLU A 63 0.40 -12.22 15.00
N PRO A 64 0.97 -12.63 13.85
CA PRO A 64 0.47 -12.25 12.53
C PRO A 64 -0.99 -12.63 12.30
N ASP A 65 -1.44 -13.78 12.76
CA ASP A 65 -2.80 -14.26 12.54
C ASP A 65 -3.86 -13.36 13.19
N ARG A 66 -3.51 -12.68 14.27
CA ARG A 66 -4.38 -11.69 14.90
C ARG A 66 -4.50 -10.41 14.06
N LEU A 67 -3.39 -9.96 13.46
CA LEU A 67 -3.36 -8.81 12.55
C LEU A 67 -4.03 -9.12 11.18
N LEU A 68 -4.04 -10.39 10.78
CA LEU A 68 -4.65 -10.87 9.54
C LEU A 68 -6.14 -11.21 9.70
N SER A 69 -6.66 -11.19 10.92
CA SER A 69 -8.02 -11.68 11.23
C SER A 69 -9.10 -11.01 10.37
N TRP A 70 -9.10 -9.67 10.30
CA TRP A 70 -10.08 -8.91 9.52
C TRP A 70 -9.89 -9.06 8.01
N PHE A 71 -8.66 -9.15 7.51
CA PHE A 71 -8.42 -9.42 6.09
C PHE A 71 -9.03 -10.75 5.65
N ARG A 72 -8.90 -11.77 6.49
CA ARG A 72 -9.51 -13.08 6.20
C ARG A 72 -11.02 -13.03 6.26
N ARG A 73 -11.60 -12.33 7.26
CA ARG A 73 -13.07 -12.14 7.37
C ARG A 73 -13.63 -11.45 6.12
N GLU A 74 -13.07 -10.33 5.73
CA GLU A 74 -13.52 -9.57 4.55
C GLU A 74 -13.36 -10.34 3.24
N ALA A 75 -12.38 -11.22 3.16
CA ALA A 75 -12.20 -12.14 2.03
C ALA A 75 -13.09 -13.39 2.09
N GLY A 76 -14.00 -13.52 3.05
CA GLY A 76 -14.83 -14.70 3.25
C GLY A 76 -14.08 -15.94 3.74
N LEU A 77 -12.85 -15.78 4.25
CA LEU A 77 -12.02 -16.85 4.78
C LEU A 77 -12.15 -16.93 6.31
N THR A 78 -12.08 -18.14 6.87
CA THR A 78 -12.07 -18.31 8.33
C THR A 78 -10.83 -17.68 8.95
N PRO A 79 -10.97 -16.75 9.93
CA PRO A 79 -9.85 -16.23 10.70
C PRO A 79 -9.13 -17.34 11.47
N LYS A 80 -7.82 -17.23 11.57
CA LYS A 80 -7.00 -18.19 12.32
C LYS A 80 -6.85 -17.83 13.81
N ALA A 81 -7.08 -16.55 14.14
CA ALA A 81 -7.05 -16.03 15.50
C ALA A 81 -8.06 -14.89 15.66
N GLN A 82 -8.37 -14.54 16.93
CA GLN A 82 -9.14 -13.34 17.23
C GLN A 82 -8.27 -12.08 16.97
N PRO A 83 -8.86 -10.97 16.51
CA PRO A 83 -8.12 -9.72 16.29
C PRO A 83 -7.51 -9.20 17.60
N TYR A 84 -6.58 -8.28 17.50
CA TYR A 84 -6.10 -7.54 18.66
C TYR A 84 -7.22 -6.65 19.22
N PRO A 85 -7.21 -6.35 20.52
CA PRO A 85 -8.14 -5.39 21.11
C PRO A 85 -7.86 -3.95 20.66
N PHE A 86 -8.66 -3.00 21.11
CA PHE A 86 -8.61 -1.57 20.79
C PHE A 86 -8.93 -1.30 19.31
N TRP A 87 -7.99 -0.80 18.51
CA TRP A 87 -8.22 -0.39 17.13
C TRP A 87 -8.72 -1.52 16.21
N GLU A 88 -8.36 -2.76 16.52
CA GLU A 88 -8.81 -3.94 15.78
C GLU A 88 -10.07 -4.58 16.40
N SER A 89 -10.68 -3.94 17.41
CA SER A 89 -11.91 -4.42 18.06
C SER A 89 -13.10 -4.35 17.11
N GLU A 90 -14.16 -5.11 17.43
CA GLU A 90 -15.41 -5.18 16.66
C GLU A 90 -16.07 -3.79 16.51
N ASP A 91 -15.93 -2.92 17.50
CA ASP A 91 -16.43 -1.55 17.47
C ASP A 91 -15.42 -0.58 18.10
N VAL A 92 -15.06 0.45 17.34
CA VAL A 92 -14.25 1.57 17.79
C VAL A 92 -15.07 2.85 17.61
N TRP A 93 -15.62 3.36 18.72
CA TRP A 93 -16.42 4.60 18.74
C TRP A 93 -17.57 4.63 17.72
N GLY A 94 -18.25 3.51 17.52
CA GLY A 94 -19.40 3.38 16.61
C GLY A 94 -19.07 3.27 15.12
N GLY A 95 -17.80 3.20 14.75
CA GLY A 95 -17.37 3.10 13.36
C GLY A 95 -16.86 1.73 12.93
N GLY A 96 -17.13 0.69 13.75
CA GLY A 96 -16.53 -0.62 13.53
C GLY A 96 -15.03 -0.63 13.80
N PRO A 97 -14.28 -1.66 13.38
CA PRO A 97 -12.84 -1.73 13.60
C PRO A 97 -12.06 -0.78 12.68
N LEU A 98 -11.05 -0.10 13.23
CA LEU A 98 -9.99 0.54 12.43
C LEU A 98 -8.96 -0.52 12.04
N ALA A 99 -9.42 -1.55 11.34
CA ALA A 99 -8.66 -2.76 11.09
C ALA A 99 -7.70 -2.63 9.91
N GLY A 100 -6.53 -3.25 10.04
CA GLY A 100 -5.55 -3.41 8.97
C GLY A 100 -4.43 -2.38 8.93
N HIS A 101 -4.63 -1.15 9.44
CA HIS A 101 -3.56 -0.14 9.44
C HIS A 101 -2.34 -0.59 10.26
N ILE A 102 -2.57 -1.29 11.39
CA ILE A 102 -1.49 -1.83 12.23
C ILE A 102 -0.65 -2.84 11.46
N LEU A 103 -1.28 -3.72 10.66
CA LEU A 103 -0.53 -4.65 9.80
C LEU A 103 0.36 -3.91 8.79
N GLY A 104 -0.12 -2.81 8.22
CA GLY A 104 0.67 -1.97 7.31
C GLY A 104 1.92 -1.40 7.97
N PHE A 105 1.79 -0.83 9.17
CA PHE A 105 2.92 -0.37 9.97
C PHE A 105 3.85 -1.51 10.38
N TYR A 106 3.29 -2.64 10.79
CA TYR A 106 4.05 -3.82 11.17
C TYR A 106 4.93 -4.33 10.03
N MET A 107 4.37 -4.51 8.83
CA MET A 107 5.12 -4.89 7.64
C MET A 107 6.24 -3.88 7.31
N SER A 108 5.97 -2.59 7.43
CA SER A 108 6.97 -1.54 7.22
C SER A 108 8.12 -1.67 8.21
N SER A 109 7.82 -1.78 9.51
CA SER A 109 8.82 -1.92 10.59
C SER A 109 9.63 -3.20 10.44
N MET A 110 8.96 -4.33 10.20
CA MET A 110 9.60 -5.61 9.98
C MET A 110 10.55 -5.58 8.77
N SER A 111 10.14 -4.92 7.67
CA SER A 111 11.00 -4.82 6.48
C SER A 111 12.26 -3.98 6.74
N MET A 112 12.16 -2.92 7.52
CA MET A 112 13.31 -2.11 7.95
C MET A 112 14.22 -2.89 8.92
N MET A 113 13.62 -3.60 9.87
CA MET A 113 14.36 -4.46 10.81
C MET A 113 15.11 -5.55 10.07
N TYR A 114 14.47 -6.22 9.10
CA TYR A 114 15.16 -7.21 8.25
C TYR A 114 16.34 -6.60 7.49
N GLN A 115 16.14 -5.45 6.85
CA GLN A 115 17.19 -4.78 6.08
C GLN A 115 18.40 -4.41 6.99
N THR A 116 18.15 -4.09 8.25
CA THR A 116 19.20 -3.73 9.23
C THR A 116 19.90 -4.93 9.79
N THR A 117 19.17 -6.02 10.11
CA THR A 117 19.67 -7.17 10.87
C THR A 117 19.95 -8.41 10.02
N ASN A 118 19.30 -8.52 8.88
CA ASN A 118 19.27 -9.73 8.03
C ASN A 118 18.74 -10.97 8.78
N ASP A 119 17.83 -10.77 9.75
CA ASP A 119 17.28 -11.86 10.56
C ASP A 119 16.29 -12.71 9.76
N LYS A 120 16.58 -13.99 9.67
CA LYS A 120 15.74 -14.95 8.96
C LYS A 120 14.33 -15.10 9.56
N MET A 121 14.17 -15.00 10.88
CA MET A 121 12.85 -15.11 11.52
C MET A 121 11.93 -13.96 11.10
N ILE A 122 12.48 -12.76 10.97
CA ILE A 122 11.78 -11.60 10.43
C ILE A 122 11.33 -11.86 8.97
N LEU A 123 12.25 -12.37 8.15
CA LEU A 123 11.95 -12.66 6.75
C LEU A 123 10.89 -13.75 6.59
N ASP A 124 11.01 -14.84 7.34
CA ASP A 124 10.05 -15.94 7.30
C ASP A 124 8.65 -15.47 7.71
N ARG A 125 8.55 -14.61 8.71
CA ARG A 125 7.29 -14.02 9.16
C ARG A 125 6.69 -13.09 8.10
N LEU A 126 7.49 -12.27 7.43
CA LEU A 126 7.02 -11.43 6.33
C LEU A 126 6.52 -12.27 5.14
N ASN A 127 7.22 -13.35 4.79
CA ASN A 127 6.76 -14.29 3.78
C ASN A 127 5.40 -14.90 4.14
N TYR A 128 5.22 -15.29 5.40
CA TYR A 128 3.95 -15.82 5.90
C TYR A 128 2.82 -14.80 5.73
N ILE A 129 3.03 -13.56 6.19
CA ILE A 129 2.03 -12.48 6.08
C ILE A 129 1.66 -12.22 4.62
N VAL A 130 2.65 -12.10 3.74
CA VAL A 130 2.42 -11.84 2.31
C VAL A 130 1.65 -12.99 1.67
N ASN A 131 1.95 -14.24 1.99
CA ASN A 131 1.20 -15.40 1.49
C ASN A 131 -0.26 -15.37 1.94
N GLU A 132 -0.54 -15.03 3.19
CA GLU A 132 -1.91 -14.89 3.70
C GLU A 132 -2.66 -13.75 3.02
N LEU A 133 -2.04 -12.58 2.85
CA LEU A 133 -2.65 -11.46 2.12
C LEU A 133 -2.92 -11.80 0.65
N LEU A 134 -2.02 -12.55 0.00
CA LEU A 134 -2.24 -13.04 -1.37
C LEU A 134 -3.43 -14.00 -1.46
N LEU A 135 -3.63 -14.86 -0.46
CA LEU A 135 -4.82 -15.72 -0.37
C LEU A 135 -6.09 -14.89 -0.22
N CYS A 136 -6.09 -13.86 0.63
CA CYS A 136 -7.22 -12.95 0.79
C CYS A 136 -7.53 -12.20 -0.52
N GLN A 137 -6.51 -11.63 -1.18
CA GLN A 137 -6.71 -10.93 -2.45
C GLN A 137 -7.26 -11.85 -3.55
N LYS A 138 -6.77 -13.09 -3.62
CA LYS A 138 -7.29 -14.09 -4.57
C LYS A 138 -8.74 -14.47 -4.28
N ALA A 139 -9.13 -14.52 -3.01
CA ALA A 139 -10.51 -14.82 -2.64
C ALA A 139 -11.48 -13.70 -3.05
N HIS A 140 -11.05 -12.43 -3.03
CA HIS A 140 -11.83 -11.33 -3.61
C HIS A 140 -11.93 -11.39 -5.14
N GLY A 141 -10.88 -11.85 -5.82
CA GLY A 141 -10.88 -12.15 -7.25
C GLY A 141 -10.62 -10.97 -8.19
N ASP A 142 -10.61 -9.73 -7.72
CA ASP A 142 -10.54 -8.50 -8.51
C ASP A 142 -9.36 -7.57 -8.20
N GLY A 143 -8.48 -7.98 -7.30
CA GLY A 143 -7.34 -7.16 -6.86
C GLY A 143 -7.58 -6.37 -5.57
N TYR A 144 -8.84 -6.28 -5.10
CA TYR A 144 -9.17 -5.66 -3.81
C TYR A 144 -8.50 -6.39 -2.65
N LEU A 145 -8.04 -5.61 -1.67
CA LEU A 145 -7.52 -6.14 -0.40
C LEU A 145 -7.58 -5.06 0.68
N LEU A 146 -8.54 -5.15 1.57
CA LEU A 146 -8.58 -4.38 2.82
C LEU A 146 -9.12 -5.24 3.96
N ALA A 147 -8.91 -4.77 5.18
CA ALA A 147 -9.50 -5.31 6.40
C ALA A 147 -10.74 -4.50 6.86
N THR A 148 -11.07 -3.45 6.12
CA THR A 148 -12.18 -2.56 6.40
C THR A 148 -13.51 -3.28 6.18
N VAL A 149 -14.34 -3.34 7.22
CA VAL A 149 -15.65 -4.00 7.16
C VAL A 149 -16.51 -3.33 6.09
N ASN A 150 -17.05 -4.13 5.18
CA ASN A 150 -17.83 -3.67 4.03
C ASN A 150 -17.08 -2.63 3.15
N GLY A 151 -15.75 -2.66 3.14
CA GLY A 151 -14.94 -1.63 2.50
C GLY A 151 -15.22 -1.44 1.01
N LYS A 152 -15.57 -2.49 0.26
CA LYS A 152 -16.00 -2.36 -1.15
C LYS A 152 -17.25 -1.51 -1.27
N GLN A 153 -18.27 -1.77 -0.46
CA GLN A 153 -19.52 -1.02 -0.49
C GLN A 153 -19.29 0.47 -0.21
N VAL A 154 -18.41 0.80 0.74
CA VAL A 154 -18.08 2.20 1.02
C VAL A 154 -17.49 2.91 -0.19
N PHE A 155 -16.66 2.25 -0.99
CA PHE A 155 -16.13 2.83 -2.22
C PHE A 155 -17.21 2.94 -3.32
N GLU A 156 -18.12 1.97 -3.43
CA GLU A 156 -19.26 2.01 -4.34
C GLU A 156 -20.18 3.20 -3.99
N ASP A 157 -20.52 3.37 -2.72
CA ASP A 157 -21.31 4.50 -2.24
C ASP A 157 -20.62 5.84 -2.55
N MET A 158 -19.29 5.92 -2.39
CA MET A 158 -18.52 7.13 -2.76
C MET A 158 -18.59 7.44 -4.25
N ILE A 159 -18.55 6.43 -5.12
CA ILE A 159 -18.66 6.59 -6.59
C ILE A 159 -20.06 7.11 -6.96
N ASP A 160 -21.09 6.59 -6.32
CA ASP A 160 -22.48 6.96 -6.55
C ASP A 160 -22.85 8.33 -5.94
N GLY A 161 -21.93 8.95 -5.20
CA GLY A 161 -22.16 10.22 -4.49
C GLY A 161 -23.04 10.07 -3.25
N ASP A 162 -23.34 8.83 -2.84
CA ASP A 162 -24.11 8.51 -1.63
C ASP A 162 -23.18 8.25 -0.45
N PHE A 163 -22.55 9.31 0.05
CA PHE A 163 -21.71 9.20 1.23
C PHE A 163 -21.93 10.32 2.22
N THR A 164 -21.81 9.97 3.49
CA THR A 164 -21.84 10.89 4.62
C THR A 164 -20.49 10.90 5.32
N THR A 165 -20.05 12.07 5.74
CA THR A 165 -18.83 12.21 6.53
C THR A 165 -19.16 12.70 7.93
N SER A 166 -18.66 12.00 8.94
CA SER A 166 -18.60 12.49 10.32
C SER A 166 -17.18 12.23 10.81
N ASN A 167 -16.30 13.21 10.62
CA ASN A 167 -14.87 13.08 10.89
C ASN A 167 -14.56 12.26 12.17
N PRO A 168 -13.84 11.13 12.09
CA PRO A 168 -13.07 10.64 10.93
C PRO A 168 -13.78 9.55 10.10
N LEU A 169 -15.10 9.38 10.19
CA LEU A 169 -15.83 8.29 9.54
C LEU A 169 -16.37 8.70 8.17
N ILE A 170 -16.36 7.75 7.23
CA ILE A 170 -17.07 7.79 5.95
C ILE A 170 -18.09 6.65 5.97
N ASN A 171 -19.39 6.96 5.80
CA ASN A 171 -20.48 5.99 5.91
C ASN A 171 -20.37 5.11 7.16
N GLN A 172 -20.06 5.73 8.30
CA GLN A 172 -19.82 5.08 9.60
C GLN A 172 -18.63 4.10 9.61
N THR A 173 -17.76 4.19 8.62
CA THR A 173 -16.56 3.34 8.48
C THR A 173 -15.31 4.17 8.67
N TRP A 174 -14.32 3.63 9.38
CA TRP A 174 -13.03 4.28 9.54
C TRP A 174 -12.28 4.39 8.22
N GLU A 175 -11.90 5.58 7.86
CA GLU A 175 -11.00 6.04 6.79
C GLU A 175 -10.43 4.95 5.85
N PRO A 176 -11.21 4.36 4.94
CA PRO A 176 -10.77 3.22 4.13
C PRO A 176 -9.55 3.56 3.24
N VAL A 177 -9.45 4.80 2.76
CA VAL A 177 -8.31 5.27 1.96
C VAL A 177 -7.03 5.35 2.79
N TYR A 178 -7.13 5.79 4.05
CA TYR A 178 -5.99 5.78 4.98
C TYR A 178 -5.50 4.35 5.25
N ILE A 179 -6.42 3.44 5.54
CA ILE A 179 -6.08 2.02 5.77
C ILE A 179 -5.40 1.42 4.53
N MET A 180 -5.97 1.65 3.34
CA MET A 180 -5.38 1.23 2.07
C MET A 180 -3.94 1.76 1.91
N ASN A 181 -3.73 3.04 2.16
CA ASN A 181 -2.39 3.65 2.10
C ASN A 181 -1.39 2.93 3.01
N LYS A 182 -1.77 2.58 4.26
CA LYS A 182 -0.87 1.91 5.19
C LYS A 182 -0.50 0.50 4.73
N ILE A 183 -1.45 -0.25 4.20
CA ILE A 183 -1.19 -1.58 3.64
C ILE A 183 -0.29 -1.49 2.40
N MET A 184 -0.57 -0.58 1.48
CA MET A 184 0.25 -0.38 0.29
C MET A 184 1.69 0.03 0.65
N LEU A 185 1.89 0.91 1.64
CA LEU A 185 3.21 1.28 2.15
C LEU A 185 3.94 0.09 2.77
N GLY A 186 3.25 -0.74 3.55
CA GLY A 186 3.79 -1.97 4.12
C GLY A 186 4.26 -2.94 3.03
N LEU A 187 3.41 -3.24 2.07
CA LEU A 187 3.72 -4.11 0.93
C LEU A 187 4.88 -3.57 0.08
N TYR A 188 4.89 -2.26 -0.18
CA TYR A 188 6.01 -1.61 -0.87
C TYR A 188 7.33 -1.77 -0.12
N GLY A 189 7.31 -1.57 1.21
CA GLY A 189 8.47 -1.77 2.07
C GLY A 189 9.01 -3.20 2.00
N VAL A 190 8.12 -4.19 2.10
CA VAL A 190 8.46 -5.61 2.00
C VAL A 190 9.04 -5.95 0.63
N TYR A 191 8.40 -5.49 -0.45
CA TYR A 191 8.95 -5.69 -1.81
C TYR A 191 10.35 -5.08 -1.95
N LYS A 192 10.51 -3.82 -1.56
CA LYS A 192 11.75 -3.07 -1.80
C LYS A 192 12.93 -3.53 -0.94
N ARG A 193 12.69 -3.91 0.31
CA ARG A 193 13.74 -4.22 1.29
C ARG A 193 13.98 -5.72 1.45
N CYS A 194 12.92 -6.54 1.30
CA CYS A 194 13.00 -7.98 1.49
C CYS A 194 12.95 -8.76 0.17
N HIS A 195 12.75 -8.07 -0.97
CA HIS A 195 12.69 -8.64 -2.32
C HIS A 195 11.58 -9.70 -2.51
N ILE A 196 10.52 -9.67 -1.69
CA ILE A 196 9.38 -10.58 -1.79
C ILE A 196 8.48 -10.14 -2.94
N GLN A 197 8.50 -10.90 -4.05
CA GLN A 197 7.82 -10.52 -5.30
C GLN A 197 6.29 -10.56 -5.17
N ASP A 198 5.75 -11.43 -4.36
CA ASP A 198 4.31 -11.50 -4.12
C ASP A 198 3.76 -10.25 -3.43
N ALA A 199 4.56 -9.56 -2.60
CA ALA A 199 4.18 -8.25 -2.05
C ALA A 199 3.98 -7.20 -3.15
N LYS A 200 4.85 -7.20 -4.19
CA LYS A 200 4.65 -6.35 -5.37
C LYS A 200 3.38 -6.72 -6.13
N ARG A 201 3.14 -8.03 -6.31
CA ARG A 201 1.93 -8.51 -7.03
C ARG A 201 0.65 -8.05 -6.35
N ILE A 202 0.57 -8.19 -5.02
CA ILE A 202 -0.57 -7.72 -4.22
C ILE A 202 -0.72 -6.20 -4.35
N LEU A 203 0.36 -5.46 -4.18
CA LEU A 203 0.38 -4.00 -4.28
C LEU A 203 -0.14 -3.50 -5.64
N MET A 204 0.31 -4.12 -6.74
CA MET A 204 -0.16 -3.77 -8.09
C MET A 204 -1.65 -4.08 -8.25
N GLY A 205 -2.11 -5.24 -7.77
CA GLY A 205 -3.55 -5.58 -7.79
C GLY A 205 -4.39 -4.55 -7.04
N MET A 206 -3.97 -4.10 -5.86
CA MET A 206 -4.64 -3.04 -5.11
C MET A 206 -4.65 -1.71 -5.86
N ALA A 207 -3.52 -1.35 -6.47
CA ALA A 207 -3.39 -0.09 -7.23
C ALA A 207 -4.27 -0.10 -8.49
N ASP A 208 -4.29 -1.20 -9.23
CA ASP A 208 -5.13 -1.38 -10.42
C ASP A 208 -6.62 -1.35 -10.03
N TRP A 209 -6.99 -2.08 -8.98
CA TRP A 209 -8.37 -2.07 -8.49
C TRP A 209 -8.81 -0.65 -8.10
N PHE A 210 -8.02 0.05 -7.29
CA PHE A 210 -8.37 1.41 -6.86
C PHE A 210 -8.40 2.41 -8.02
N GLY A 211 -7.46 2.27 -8.97
CA GLY A 211 -7.43 3.10 -10.18
C GLY A 211 -8.66 2.93 -11.05
N TYR A 212 -8.92 1.69 -11.48
CA TYR A 212 -9.99 1.40 -12.45
C TYR A 212 -11.39 1.32 -11.83
N GLU A 213 -11.49 0.75 -10.63
CA GLU A 213 -12.80 0.52 -10.01
C GLU A 213 -13.29 1.70 -9.18
N VAL A 214 -12.38 2.58 -8.73
CA VAL A 214 -12.74 3.75 -7.92
C VAL A 214 -12.44 5.05 -8.65
N LEU A 215 -11.15 5.38 -8.87
CA LEU A 215 -10.77 6.71 -9.36
C LEU A 215 -11.31 7.04 -10.75
N ASP A 216 -11.29 6.07 -11.68
CA ASP A 216 -11.81 6.29 -13.04
C ASP A 216 -13.35 6.41 -13.09
N LYS A 217 -14.04 5.97 -12.02
CA LYS A 217 -15.51 6.05 -11.91
C LYS A 217 -16.00 7.25 -11.10
N LEU A 218 -15.11 7.88 -10.30
CA LEU A 218 -15.48 9.08 -9.57
C LEU A 218 -15.84 10.21 -10.53
N ASN A 219 -17.02 10.78 -10.35
CA ASN A 219 -17.41 11.99 -11.08
C ASN A 219 -16.71 13.19 -10.44
N HIS A 220 -15.94 13.94 -11.24
CA HIS A 220 -15.19 15.13 -10.77
C HIS A 220 -16.07 16.35 -10.48
N GLU A 221 -17.39 16.24 -10.63
CA GLU A 221 -18.35 17.31 -10.38
C GLU A 221 -19.02 17.23 -8.99
N ASN A 222 -18.68 16.23 -8.17
CA ASN A 222 -19.23 16.02 -6.82
C ASN A 222 -18.21 16.31 -5.73
#